data_7ce34b87d61d900f0945b755b5dfca21
#
_entry.id   7ce34b87d61d900f0945b755b5dfca21
#
_cell.length_a   1.000
_cell.length_b   1.000
_cell.length_c   1.000
_cell.angle_alpha   90.00
_cell.angle_beta   90.00
_cell.angle_gamma   90.00
#
_symmetry.space_group_name_H-M   'P 1'
#
loop_
_entity.id
_entity.type
_entity.pdbx_description
1 polymer ?
#
loop_
_entity_poly.entity_id
_entity_poly.type
_entity_poly.pdbx_seq_one_letter_code
_entity_poly.pdbx_strand_id
1 'polypeptide(L)'
;MKKNYLYAISTILIWATMAASVKKMLFDIPNLEALSISSFLGFLFLLIWNIKTGMIKEIKSYSMKDYGIISGLGFIGLFLYSALYYYGLAQLSSQEACILNYLWPIMLVIFSCIILKEKMTPVKLLAMLCSFVGIIILSSGGGNLADGNKIMGIISCIVAAACYGLFSVLNKKADYDQRLSMMVIWLVVGVCALVMGLLTETWVPIRGVQWIGMIWLGVVIDAVAYLLWALALKGSENTAVIANMAYLTPFLSLIISAIFLKEKIEARAVIALIFIVGGILLQNLFGQKSE
;
A
#
# COMPACT_ATOMS: atom_id res chain seq x y z
N MET A 1 -22.68 -10.10 6.30
CA MET A 1 -22.61 -8.95 5.35
C MET A 1 -22.26 -7.63 6.05
N LYS A 2 -23.05 -7.07 6.96
CA LYS A 2 -22.78 -5.73 7.54
C LYS A 2 -21.38 -5.54 8.15
N LYS A 3 -20.84 -6.54 8.88
CA LYS A 3 -19.51 -6.44 9.50
C LYS A 3 -18.37 -6.32 8.49
N ASN A 4 -18.44 -7.04 7.38
CA ASN A 4 -17.38 -7.02 6.35
C ASN A 4 -17.28 -5.68 5.63
N TYR A 5 -18.44 -5.05 5.35
CA TYR A 5 -18.48 -3.68 4.83
C TYR A 5 -17.92 -2.68 5.83
N LEU A 6 -18.24 -2.84 7.12
CA LEU A 6 -17.68 -1.98 8.17
C LEU A 6 -16.14 -2.09 8.23
N TYR A 7 -15.61 -3.31 8.20
CA TYR A 7 -14.17 -3.54 8.16
C TYR A 7 -13.52 -2.90 6.93
N ALA A 8 -14.11 -3.07 5.74
CA ALA A 8 -13.61 -2.48 4.51
C ALA A 8 -13.63 -0.94 4.57
N ILE A 9 -14.75 -0.32 5.01
CA ILE A 9 -14.85 1.12 5.16
C ILE A 9 -13.82 1.65 6.15
N SER A 10 -13.67 1.00 7.31
CA SER A 10 -12.68 1.39 8.31
C SER A 10 -11.26 1.34 7.74
N THR A 11 -10.91 0.29 7.00
CA THR A 11 -9.62 0.17 6.32
C THR A 11 -9.40 1.30 5.33
N ILE A 12 -10.38 1.59 4.49
CA ILE A 12 -10.32 2.64 3.46
C ILE A 12 -10.09 4.02 4.10
N LEU A 13 -10.84 4.33 5.17
CA LEU A 13 -10.67 5.58 5.91
C LEU A 13 -9.28 5.68 6.53
N ILE A 14 -8.77 4.60 7.11
CA ILE A 14 -7.43 4.55 7.71
C ILE A 14 -6.36 4.74 6.62
N TRP A 15 -6.40 3.96 5.54
CA TRP A 15 -5.42 4.06 4.45
C TRP A 15 -5.43 5.42 3.78
N ALA A 16 -6.58 6.06 3.66
CA ALA A 16 -6.68 7.41 3.10
C ALA A 16 -5.89 8.46 3.90
N THR A 17 -5.60 8.21 5.18
CA THR A 17 -4.78 9.11 6.03
C THR A 17 -3.29 8.93 5.85
N MET A 18 -2.82 7.83 5.23
CA MET A 18 -1.41 7.42 5.22
C MET A 18 -0.49 8.52 4.67
N ALA A 19 -0.75 8.99 3.44
CA ALA A 19 0.10 9.99 2.79
C ALA A 19 0.17 11.30 3.59
N ALA A 20 -0.97 11.79 4.10
CA ALA A 20 -1.03 12.98 4.92
C ALA A 20 -0.31 12.82 6.27
N SER A 21 -0.44 11.63 6.89
CA SER A 21 0.20 11.32 8.18
C SER A 21 1.72 11.28 8.05
N VAL A 22 2.25 10.60 7.03
CA VAL A 22 3.69 10.55 6.75
C VAL A 22 4.23 11.96 6.55
N LYS A 23 3.64 12.75 5.66
CA LYS A 23 4.11 14.12 5.38
C LYS A 23 4.03 15.06 6.57
N LYS A 24 2.96 14.98 7.37
CA LYS A 24 2.73 15.94 8.45
C LYS A 24 3.41 15.58 9.76
N MET A 25 3.43 14.30 10.11
CA MET A 25 3.89 13.85 11.42
C MET A 25 5.33 13.37 11.41
N LEU A 26 5.85 12.97 10.25
CA LEU A 26 7.19 12.40 10.11
C LEU A 26 8.11 13.26 9.24
N PHE A 27 7.78 14.54 9.10
CA PHE A 27 8.45 15.48 8.20
C PHE A 27 9.99 15.51 8.35
N ASP A 28 10.50 15.47 9.59
CA ASP A 28 11.95 15.54 9.86
C ASP A 28 12.58 14.17 10.15
N ILE A 29 11.83 13.08 9.98
CA ILE A 29 12.32 11.73 10.27
C ILE A 29 12.74 11.05 8.98
N PRO A 30 13.95 10.47 8.94
CA PRO A 30 14.39 9.68 7.80
C PRO A 30 13.40 8.55 7.47
N ASN A 31 13.24 8.27 6.18
CA ASN A 31 12.18 7.38 5.69
C ASN A 31 12.31 5.95 6.22
N LEU A 32 13.52 5.41 6.26
CA LEU A 32 13.77 4.05 6.73
C LEU A 32 13.71 3.95 8.25
N GLU A 33 14.10 5.02 8.97
CA GLU A 33 13.89 5.11 10.40
C GLU A 33 12.40 5.06 10.74
N ALA A 34 11.58 5.89 10.05
CA ALA A 34 10.14 5.89 10.21
C ALA A 34 9.52 4.52 9.91
N LEU A 35 9.92 3.91 8.79
CA LEU A 35 9.44 2.59 8.37
C LEU A 35 9.84 1.50 9.37
N SER A 36 11.08 1.53 9.88
CA SER A 36 11.55 0.54 10.85
C SER A 36 10.74 0.59 12.13
N ILE A 37 10.62 1.77 12.73
CA ILE A 37 9.93 1.93 14.02
C ILE A 37 8.44 1.62 13.89
N SER A 38 7.77 2.13 12.85
CA SER A 38 6.35 1.83 12.64
C SER A 38 6.11 0.35 12.42
N SER A 39 6.96 -0.33 11.65
CA SER A 39 6.86 -1.78 11.42
C SER A 39 7.05 -2.61 12.68
N PHE A 40 8.01 -2.24 13.56
CA PHE A 40 8.16 -2.91 14.84
C PHE A 40 6.96 -2.67 15.77
N LEU A 41 6.37 -1.48 15.78
CA LEU A 41 5.14 -1.21 16.52
C LEU A 41 3.97 -2.05 15.98
N GLY A 42 3.84 -2.17 14.66
CA GLY A 42 2.87 -3.04 14.01
C GLY A 42 3.09 -4.52 14.34
N PHE A 43 4.32 -4.99 14.26
CA PHE A 43 4.70 -6.34 14.67
C PHE A 43 4.34 -6.62 16.13
N LEU A 44 4.71 -5.75 17.06
CA LEU A 44 4.42 -5.92 18.49
C LEU A 44 2.92 -5.96 18.76
N PHE A 45 2.15 -5.10 18.10
CA PHE A 45 0.70 -5.14 18.21
C PHE A 45 0.12 -6.47 17.74
N LEU A 46 0.52 -6.95 16.56
CA LEU A 46 0.06 -8.24 16.01
C LEU A 46 0.55 -9.43 16.84
N LEU A 47 1.74 -9.36 17.41
CA LEU A 47 2.27 -10.38 18.32
C LEU A 47 1.38 -10.49 19.57
N ILE A 48 1.11 -9.35 20.23
CA ILE A 48 0.23 -9.32 21.42
C ILE A 48 -1.18 -9.85 21.07
N TRP A 49 -1.70 -9.45 19.90
CA TRP A 49 -2.99 -9.93 19.42
C TRP A 49 -3.00 -11.44 19.21
N ASN A 50 -2.01 -11.99 18.50
CA ASN A 50 -1.89 -13.43 18.22
C ASN A 50 -1.66 -14.25 19.50
N ILE A 51 -0.96 -13.71 20.50
CA ILE A 51 -0.83 -14.32 21.83
C ILE A 51 -2.18 -14.38 22.53
N LYS A 52 -2.91 -13.25 22.60
CA LYS A 52 -4.21 -13.15 23.29
C LYS A 52 -5.30 -14.04 22.65
N THR A 53 -5.25 -14.18 21.33
CA THR A 53 -6.19 -15.04 20.58
C THR A 53 -5.77 -16.50 20.51
N GLY A 54 -4.60 -16.85 21.03
CA GLY A 54 -4.06 -18.22 21.00
C GLY A 54 -3.50 -18.64 19.64
N MET A 55 -3.61 -17.81 18.61
CA MET A 55 -3.13 -18.08 17.24
C MET A 55 -1.62 -18.28 17.16
N ILE A 56 -0.86 -17.69 18.07
CA ILE A 56 0.58 -17.82 18.10
C ILE A 56 1.07 -19.28 18.16
N LYS A 57 0.24 -20.18 18.64
CA LYS A 57 0.58 -21.62 18.72
C LYS A 57 0.71 -22.25 17.34
N GLU A 58 -0.05 -21.77 16.35
CA GLU A 58 -0.03 -22.28 14.99
C GLU A 58 1.27 -21.92 14.25
N ILE A 59 2.03 -20.93 14.73
CA ILE A 59 3.33 -20.56 14.15
C ILE A 59 4.34 -21.71 14.17
N LYS A 60 4.19 -22.66 15.12
CA LYS A 60 5.05 -23.84 15.23
C LYS A 60 4.79 -24.87 14.13
N SER A 61 3.67 -24.81 13.43
CA SER A 61 3.36 -25.70 12.31
C SER A 61 4.02 -25.27 11.00
N TYR A 62 4.55 -24.05 10.95
CA TYR A 62 5.18 -23.51 9.74
C TYR A 62 6.58 -24.12 9.56
N SER A 63 6.86 -24.57 8.35
CA SER A 63 8.18 -25.07 7.95
C SER A 63 9.14 -23.91 7.68
N MET A 64 10.43 -24.19 7.64
CA MET A 64 11.45 -23.20 7.23
C MET A 64 11.20 -22.65 5.82
N LYS A 65 10.58 -23.46 4.95
CA LYS A 65 10.18 -23.02 3.61
C LYS A 65 9.06 -21.96 3.68
N ASP A 66 8.08 -22.15 4.56
CA ASP A 66 6.99 -21.19 4.76
C ASP A 66 7.53 -19.85 5.28
N TYR A 67 8.43 -19.88 6.26
CA TYR A 67 9.12 -18.67 6.72
C TYR A 67 9.93 -18.00 5.61
N GLY A 68 10.62 -18.76 4.77
CA GLY A 68 11.34 -18.22 3.61
C GLY A 68 10.42 -17.53 2.62
N ILE A 69 9.27 -18.13 2.30
CA ILE A 69 8.26 -17.54 1.41
C ILE A 69 7.67 -16.26 2.03
N ILE A 70 7.24 -16.33 3.29
CA ILE A 70 6.65 -15.17 3.99
C ILE A 70 7.66 -14.03 4.10
N SER A 71 8.92 -14.33 4.40
CA SER A 71 9.99 -13.33 4.48
C SER A 71 10.27 -12.69 3.12
N GLY A 72 10.34 -13.48 2.04
CA GLY A 72 10.50 -12.98 0.68
C GLY A 72 9.35 -12.09 0.24
N LEU A 73 8.11 -12.47 0.59
CA LEU A 73 6.92 -11.65 0.34
C LEU A 73 6.97 -10.36 1.17
N GLY A 74 7.41 -10.43 2.41
CA GLY A 74 7.60 -9.26 3.27
C GLY A 74 8.63 -8.29 2.69
N PHE A 75 9.75 -8.82 2.22
CA PHE A 75 10.81 -8.01 1.62
C PHE A 75 10.35 -7.30 0.35
N ILE A 76 9.83 -8.04 -0.64
CA ILE A 76 9.42 -7.47 -1.92
C ILE A 76 8.13 -6.65 -1.76
N GLY A 77 7.14 -7.25 -1.10
CA GLY A 77 5.78 -6.72 -1.10
C GLY A 77 5.56 -5.55 -0.18
N LEU A 78 6.20 -5.51 0.97
CA LEU A 78 5.96 -4.46 1.96
C LEU A 78 7.21 -3.65 2.30
N PHE A 79 8.39 -4.24 2.44
CA PHE A 79 9.60 -3.44 2.69
C PHE A 79 9.95 -2.57 1.48
N LEU A 80 10.21 -3.19 0.33
CA LEU A 80 10.60 -2.47 -0.88
C LEU A 80 9.49 -1.53 -1.36
N TYR A 81 8.23 -1.98 -1.29
CA TYR A 81 7.06 -1.15 -1.54
C TYR A 81 7.04 0.10 -0.66
N SER A 82 7.12 -0.06 0.66
CA SER A 82 7.00 1.07 1.60
C SER A 82 8.20 2.01 1.51
N ALA A 83 9.41 1.48 1.40
CA ALA A 83 10.63 2.28 1.26
C ALA A 83 10.58 3.16 -0.01
N LEU A 84 10.18 2.60 -1.14
CA LEU A 84 10.04 3.32 -2.39
C LEU A 84 8.87 4.32 -2.34
N TYR A 85 7.76 3.95 -1.72
CA TYR A 85 6.61 4.85 -1.59
C TYR A 85 6.91 6.04 -0.66
N TYR A 86 7.60 5.82 0.46
CA TYR A 86 8.04 6.89 1.37
C TYR A 86 9.04 7.82 0.67
N TYR A 87 9.98 7.27 -0.09
CA TYR A 87 10.86 8.07 -0.92
C TYR A 87 10.07 8.93 -1.92
N GLY A 88 9.08 8.32 -2.60
CA GLY A 88 8.19 9.05 -3.51
C GLY A 88 7.41 10.17 -2.81
N LEU A 89 6.88 9.92 -1.60
CA LEU A 89 6.21 10.92 -0.77
C LEU A 89 7.13 12.08 -0.36
N ALA A 90 8.41 11.84 -0.19
CA ALA A 90 9.40 12.88 0.10
C ALA A 90 9.67 13.79 -1.11
N GLN A 91 9.56 13.27 -2.34
CA GLN A 91 9.87 14.00 -3.57
C GLN A 91 8.63 14.61 -4.27
N LEU A 92 7.43 14.12 -3.98
CA LEU A 92 6.18 14.50 -4.64
C LEU A 92 5.20 15.14 -3.64
N SER A 93 4.12 15.75 -4.16
CA SER A 93 2.98 16.06 -3.32
C SER A 93 2.33 14.76 -2.81
N SER A 94 1.62 14.83 -1.67
CA SER A 94 0.91 13.66 -1.14
C SER A 94 -0.15 13.14 -2.11
N GLN A 95 -0.77 14.05 -2.88
CA GLN A 95 -1.75 13.72 -3.91
C GLN A 95 -1.12 12.96 -5.07
N GLU A 96 0.01 13.47 -5.64
CA GLU A 96 0.73 12.80 -6.73
C GLU A 96 1.19 11.41 -6.32
N ALA A 97 1.87 11.28 -5.17
CA ALA A 97 2.35 10.00 -4.68
C ALA A 97 1.21 9.00 -4.42
N CYS A 98 0.11 9.46 -3.81
CA CYS A 98 -1.06 8.61 -3.57
C CYS A 98 -1.67 8.10 -4.89
N ILE A 99 -1.89 8.97 -5.87
CA ILE A 99 -2.48 8.59 -7.16
C ILE A 99 -1.58 7.61 -7.91
N LEU A 100 -0.27 7.86 -7.95
CA LEU A 100 0.69 6.95 -8.59
C LEU A 100 0.74 5.58 -7.88
N ASN A 101 0.64 5.56 -6.55
CA ASN A 101 0.57 4.31 -5.81
C ASN A 101 -0.64 3.48 -6.21
N TYR A 102 -1.78 4.11 -6.57
CA TYR A 102 -2.98 3.41 -7.04
C TYR A 102 -2.87 2.74 -8.42
N LEU A 103 -1.68 2.66 -8.98
CA LEU A 103 -1.39 1.76 -10.11
C LEU A 103 -1.26 0.28 -9.68
N TRP A 104 -1.13 -0.01 -8.37
CA TRP A 104 -0.94 -1.39 -7.91
C TRP A 104 -2.01 -2.39 -8.40
N PRO A 105 -3.31 -2.04 -8.56
CA PRO A 105 -4.28 -3.00 -9.09
C PRO A 105 -4.01 -3.35 -10.55
N ILE A 106 -3.45 -2.43 -11.34
CA ILE A 106 -3.05 -2.69 -12.73
C ILE A 106 -1.84 -3.59 -12.78
N MET A 107 -0.85 -3.32 -11.94
CA MET A 107 0.32 -4.19 -11.79
C MET A 107 -0.07 -5.60 -11.34
N LEU A 108 -1.07 -5.72 -10.45
CA LEU A 108 -1.65 -7.00 -10.06
C LEU A 108 -2.19 -7.76 -11.29
N VAL A 109 -2.93 -7.08 -12.19
CA VAL A 109 -3.46 -7.73 -13.41
C VAL A 109 -2.34 -8.17 -14.34
N ILE A 110 -1.34 -7.32 -14.54
CA ILE A 110 -0.17 -7.67 -15.37
C ILE A 110 0.48 -8.94 -14.81
N PHE A 111 0.78 -8.97 -13.51
CA PHE A 111 1.40 -10.12 -12.86
C PHE A 111 0.49 -11.36 -12.82
N SER A 112 -0.84 -11.18 -12.71
CA SER A 112 -1.78 -12.29 -12.81
C SER A 112 -1.73 -12.94 -14.20
N CYS A 113 -1.65 -12.15 -15.26
CA CYS A 113 -1.48 -12.68 -16.62
C CYS A 113 -0.16 -13.44 -16.78
N ILE A 114 0.94 -12.94 -16.20
CA ILE A 114 2.27 -13.56 -16.33
C ILE A 114 2.38 -14.82 -15.44
N ILE A 115 2.01 -14.71 -14.15
CA ILE A 115 2.28 -15.73 -13.12
C ILE A 115 1.17 -16.77 -13.04
N LEU A 116 -0.09 -16.33 -13.13
CA LEU A 116 -1.26 -17.22 -13.08
C LEU A 116 -1.71 -17.65 -14.49
N LYS A 117 -1.07 -17.13 -15.54
CA LYS A 117 -1.40 -17.40 -16.96
C LYS A 117 -2.83 -16.99 -17.32
N GLU A 118 -3.37 -15.99 -16.65
CA GLU A 118 -4.68 -15.42 -16.99
C GLU A 118 -4.62 -14.74 -18.37
N LYS A 119 -5.72 -14.78 -19.11
CA LYS A 119 -5.76 -14.15 -20.44
C LYS A 119 -5.77 -12.64 -20.36
N MET A 120 -4.98 -11.99 -21.22
CA MET A 120 -5.06 -10.55 -21.44
C MET A 120 -6.26 -10.27 -22.35
N THR A 121 -7.29 -9.63 -21.81
CA THR A 121 -8.48 -9.25 -22.59
C THR A 121 -8.34 -7.81 -23.13
N PRO A 122 -9.05 -7.44 -24.22
CA PRO A 122 -9.07 -6.06 -24.70
C PRO A 122 -9.48 -5.04 -23.64
N VAL A 123 -10.36 -5.44 -22.72
CA VAL A 123 -10.78 -4.58 -21.59
C VAL A 123 -9.65 -4.35 -20.62
N LYS A 124 -8.86 -5.38 -20.28
CA LYS A 124 -7.66 -5.26 -19.45
C LYS A 124 -6.66 -4.28 -20.11
N LEU A 125 -6.45 -4.42 -21.42
CA LEU A 125 -5.56 -3.52 -22.16
C LEU A 125 -6.07 -2.07 -22.16
N LEU A 126 -7.35 -1.84 -22.43
CA LEU A 126 -7.95 -0.51 -22.39
C LEU A 126 -7.81 0.15 -21.01
N ALA A 127 -8.05 -0.62 -19.95
CA ALA A 127 -7.86 -0.15 -18.57
C ALA A 127 -6.42 0.30 -18.30
N MET A 128 -5.44 -0.45 -18.77
CA MET A 128 -4.02 -0.09 -18.66
C MET A 128 -3.71 1.21 -19.43
N LEU A 129 -4.22 1.36 -20.65
CA LEU A 129 -4.04 2.58 -21.45
C LEU A 129 -4.68 3.79 -20.77
N CYS A 130 -5.89 3.67 -20.24
CA CYS A 130 -6.54 4.75 -19.46
C CYS A 130 -5.68 5.19 -18.28
N SER A 131 -5.13 4.24 -17.54
CA SER A 131 -4.28 4.55 -16.39
C SER A 131 -2.96 5.18 -16.81
N PHE A 132 -2.38 4.75 -17.91
CA PHE A 132 -1.17 5.35 -18.47
C PHE A 132 -1.39 6.81 -18.88
N VAL A 133 -2.54 7.12 -19.50
CA VAL A 133 -2.96 8.50 -19.79
C VAL A 133 -3.09 9.31 -18.51
N GLY A 134 -3.68 8.73 -17.46
CA GLY A 134 -3.77 9.38 -16.14
C GLY A 134 -2.41 9.75 -15.56
N ILE A 135 -1.40 8.86 -15.67
CA ILE A 135 -0.02 9.14 -15.24
C ILE A 135 0.57 10.32 -16.03
N ILE A 136 0.41 10.34 -17.36
CA ILE A 136 0.91 11.43 -18.20
C ILE A 136 0.29 12.76 -17.78
N ILE A 137 -1.03 12.80 -17.59
CA ILE A 137 -1.76 14.01 -17.16
C ILE A 137 -1.23 14.49 -15.79
N LEU A 138 -1.05 13.58 -14.84
CA LEU A 138 -0.55 13.92 -13.52
C LEU A 138 0.88 14.47 -13.58
N SER A 139 1.75 13.83 -14.36
CA SER A 139 3.17 14.17 -14.47
C SER A 139 3.43 15.45 -15.27
N SER A 140 2.54 15.83 -16.20
CA SER A 140 2.72 16.97 -17.12
C SER A 140 2.53 18.34 -16.48
N GLY A 141 1.96 18.42 -15.30
CA GLY A 141 1.65 19.69 -14.65
C GLY A 141 2.42 19.88 -13.33
N GLY A 142 3.06 21.02 -13.20
CA GLY A 142 3.63 21.50 -11.93
C GLY A 142 5.04 21.02 -11.61
N GLY A 143 5.98 21.93 -11.82
CA GLY A 143 7.40 21.74 -11.61
C GLY A 143 8.12 21.29 -12.88
N ASN A 144 9.34 21.71 -12.98
CA ASN A 144 10.19 21.36 -14.11
C ASN A 144 10.36 19.84 -14.14
N LEU A 145 9.90 19.16 -15.20
CA LEU A 145 10.27 17.75 -15.45
C LEU A 145 11.79 17.55 -15.57
N ALA A 146 12.56 18.65 -15.64
CA ALA A 146 14.01 18.65 -15.53
C ALA A 146 14.52 18.46 -14.09
N ASP A 147 13.62 18.49 -13.06
CA ASP A 147 14.00 18.15 -11.70
C ASP A 147 14.12 16.62 -11.57
N GLY A 148 15.38 16.16 -11.52
CA GLY A 148 15.70 14.73 -11.39
C GLY A 148 15.05 14.08 -10.16
N ASN A 149 14.85 14.80 -9.09
CA ASN A 149 14.22 14.31 -7.87
C ASN A 149 12.74 13.98 -8.10
N LYS A 150 12.03 14.83 -8.87
CA LYS A 150 10.63 14.57 -9.20
C LYS A 150 10.47 13.31 -10.06
N ILE A 151 11.31 13.13 -11.06
CA ILE A 151 11.31 11.93 -11.91
C ILE A 151 11.58 10.68 -11.06
N MET A 152 12.57 10.74 -10.18
CA MET A 152 12.89 9.63 -9.29
C MET A 152 11.73 9.31 -8.32
N GLY A 153 11.03 10.34 -7.83
CA GLY A 153 9.82 10.17 -7.03
C GLY A 153 8.69 9.45 -7.78
N ILE A 154 8.44 9.83 -9.02
CA ILE A 154 7.44 9.18 -9.91
C ILE A 154 7.82 7.71 -10.15
N ILE A 155 9.06 7.45 -10.56
CA ILE A 155 9.56 6.09 -10.81
C ILE A 155 9.44 5.24 -9.53
N SER A 156 9.83 5.79 -8.38
CA SER A 156 9.75 5.08 -7.10
C SER A 156 8.31 4.68 -6.75
N CYS A 157 7.34 5.57 -6.94
CA CYS A 157 5.92 5.25 -6.71
C CYS A 157 5.40 4.18 -7.67
N ILE A 158 5.80 4.21 -8.94
CA ILE A 158 5.41 3.21 -9.94
C ILE A 158 6.01 1.84 -9.60
N VAL A 159 7.30 1.80 -9.24
CA VAL A 159 7.96 0.55 -8.82
C VAL A 159 7.36 0.03 -7.51
N ALA A 160 7.04 0.91 -6.56
CA ALA A 160 6.31 0.55 -5.35
C ALA A 160 4.98 -0.14 -5.69
N ALA A 161 4.17 0.47 -6.55
CA ALA A 161 2.91 -0.12 -7.01
C ALA A 161 3.12 -1.49 -7.67
N ALA A 162 4.19 -1.67 -8.44
CA ALA A 162 4.55 -2.97 -9.01
C ALA A 162 4.92 -4.00 -7.93
N CYS A 163 5.70 -3.63 -6.92
CA CYS A 163 6.05 -4.49 -5.79
C CYS A 163 4.79 -4.98 -5.06
N TYR A 164 3.86 -4.07 -4.77
CA TYR A 164 2.61 -4.44 -4.08
C TYR A 164 1.67 -5.29 -4.96
N GLY A 165 1.60 -5.00 -6.26
CA GLY A 165 0.87 -5.83 -7.22
C GLY A 165 1.43 -7.25 -7.31
N LEU A 166 2.76 -7.39 -7.38
CA LEU A 166 3.44 -8.69 -7.37
C LEU A 166 3.18 -9.46 -6.07
N PHE A 167 3.35 -8.78 -4.92
CA PHE A 167 3.03 -9.33 -3.61
C PHE A 167 1.60 -9.88 -3.57
N SER A 168 0.63 -9.11 -4.04
CA SER A 168 -0.78 -9.48 -3.99
C SER A 168 -1.06 -10.78 -4.76
N VAL A 169 -0.42 -10.96 -5.93
CA VAL A 169 -0.55 -12.18 -6.73
C VAL A 169 0.12 -13.38 -6.05
N LEU A 170 1.34 -13.18 -5.54
CA LEU A 170 2.09 -14.25 -4.87
C LEU A 170 1.43 -14.65 -3.54
N ASN A 171 0.93 -13.68 -2.78
CA ASN A 171 0.21 -13.91 -1.53
C ASN A 171 -1.11 -14.64 -1.75
N LYS A 172 -1.84 -14.36 -2.85
CA LYS A 172 -3.04 -15.10 -3.26
C LYS A 172 -2.75 -16.58 -3.50
N LYS A 173 -1.55 -16.90 -4.00
CA LYS A 173 -1.12 -18.27 -4.29
C LYS A 173 -0.64 -19.03 -3.05
N ALA A 174 -0.33 -18.35 -1.97
CA ALA A 174 0.22 -18.94 -0.76
C ALA A 174 -0.89 -19.40 0.21
N ASP A 175 -0.69 -20.58 0.80
CA ASP A 175 -1.66 -21.19 1.74
C ASP A 175 -1.14 -21.10 3.18
N TYR A 176 -1.34 -19.93 3.82
CA TYR A 176 -1.05 -19.70 5.23
C TYR A 176 -2.02 -18.69 5.87
N ASP A 177 -2.09 -18.69 7.21
CA ASP A 177 -2.93 -17.74 7.94
C ASP A 177 -2.41 -16.31 7.81
N GLN A 178 -3.27 -15.39 7.33
CA GLN A 178 -2.89 -14.00 7.07
C GLN A 178 -2.52 -13.22 8.33
N ARG A 179 -3.04 -13.59 9.50
CA ARG A 179 -2.74 -12.90 10.77
C ARG A 179 -1.32 -13.19 11.24
N LEU A 180 -0.90 -14.45 11.11
CA LEU A 180 0.46 -14.88 11.46
C LEU A 180 1.47 -14.41 10.41
N SER A 181 1.12 -14.53 9.13
CA SER A 181 2.02 -14.09 8.06
C SER A 181 2.26 -12.59 8.10
N MET A 182 1.22 -11.77 8.33
CA MET A 182 1.40 -10.31 8.47
C MET A 182 2.28 -9.94 9.66
N MET A 183 2.17 -10.67 10.79
CA MET A 183 3.07 -10.47 11.92
C MET A 183 4.54 -10.71 11.53
N VAL A 184 4.83 -11.82 10.84
CA VAL A 184 6.18 -12.13 10.36
C VAL A 184 6.65 -11.13 9.31
N ILE A 185 5.78 -10.74 8.39
CA ILE A 185 6.05 -9.75 7.35
C ILE A 185 6.48 -8.42 7.96
N TRP A 186 5.73 -7.87 8.94
CA TRP A 186 6.09 -6.60 9.57
C TRP A 186 7.38 -6.69 10.39
N LEU A 187 7.70 -7.85 10.97
CA LEU A 187 9.01 -8.08 11.57
C LEU A 187 10.13 -7.99 10.51
N VAL A 188 9.95 -8.63 9.36
CA VAL A 188 10.93 -8.59 8.25
C VAL A 188 11.10 -7.17 7.73
N VAL A 189 10.00 -6.44 7.52
CA VAL A 189 10.03 -5.03 7.09
C VAL A 189 10.81 -4.18 8.10
N GLY A 190 10.50 -4.33 9.39
CA GLY A 190 11.17 -3.59 10.46
C GLY A 190 12.68 -3.87 10.49
N VAL A 191 13.09 -5.14 10.39
CA VAL A 191 14.51 -5.52 10.37
C VAL A 191 15.22 -5.01 9.12
N CYS A 192 14.62 -5.16 7.94
CA CYS A 192 15.21 -4.68 6.69
C CYS A 192 15.36 -3.15 6.70
N ALA A 193 14.33 -2.43 7.16
CA ALA A 193 14.38 -0.98 7.28
C ALA A 193 15.39 -0.53 8.33
N LEU A 194 15.52 -1.25 9.47
CA LEU A 194 16.54 -0.98 10.48
C LEU A 194 17.95 -1.11 9.89
N VAL A 195 18.24 -2.24 9.26
CA VAL A 195 19.58 -2.51 8.71
C VAL A 195 19.94 -1.49 7.63
N MET A 196 19.03 -1.26 6.67
CA MET A 196 19.27 -0.29 5.60
C MET A 196 19.34 1.14 6.14
N GLY A 197 18.47 1.52 7.06
CA GLY A 197 18.45 2.84 7.65
C GLY A 197 19.73 3.15 8.43
N LEU A 198 20.23 2.23 9.23
CA LEU A 198 21.51 2.38 9.94
C LEU A 198 22.72 2.52 9.01
N LEU A 199 22.64 1.97 7.79
CA LEU A 199 23.70 2.04 6.79
C LEU A 199 23.63 3.29 5.91
N THR A 200 22.43 3.87 5.73
CA THR A 200 22.20 4.90 4.70
C THR A 200 21.64 6.22 5.22
N GLU A 201 21.11 6.24 6.44
CA GLU A 201 20.48 7.42 7.03
C GLU A 201 21.11 7.80 8.38
N THR A 202 21.10 9.09 8.68
CA THR A 202 21.43 9.56 10.02
C THR A 202 20.16 9.66 10.84
N TRP A 203 20.00 8.78 11.81
CA TRP A 203 18.83 8.71 12.67
C TRP A 203 18.70 9.90 13.60
N VAL A 204 17.48 10.33 13.83
CA VAL A 204 17.17 11.50 14.67
C VAL A 204 16.30 11.08 15.85
N PRO A 205 16.41 11.77 17.02
CA PRO A 205 15.56 11.44 18.16
C PRO A 205 14.10 11.82 17.88
N ILE A 206 13.22 10.84 17.96
CA ILE A 206 11.78 11.03 17.79
C ILE A 206 11.20 11.78 18.98
N ARG A 207 10.42 12.82 18.72
CA ARG A 207 9.92 13.73 19.75
C ARG A 207 8.40 13.95 19.67
N GLY A 208 7.75 14.06 20.83
CA GLY A 208 6.38 14.55 20.95
C GLY A 208 5.40 13.95 19.95
N VAL A 209 4.84 14.77 19.07
CA VAL A 209 3.80 14.39 18.09
C VAL A 209 4.27 13.35 17.08
N GLN A 210 5.58 13.23 16.83
CA GLN A 210 6.14 12.22 15.93
C GLN A 210 5.87 10.79 16.43
N TRP A 211 5.89 10.56 17.76
CA TRP A 211 5.49 9.28 18.34
C TRP A 211 4.02 8.95 18.05
N ILE A 212 3.15 9.95 18.03
CA ILE A 212 1.74 9.74 17.64
C ILE A 212 1.68 9.28 16.18
N GLY A 213 2.48 9.91 15.29
CA GLY A 213 2.62 9.50 13.89
C GLY A 213 3.13 8.07 13.73
N MET A 214 4.17 7.69 14.50
CA MET A 214 4.73 6.32 14.50
C MET A 214 3.72 5.28 14.97
N ILE A 215 2.98 5.55 16.05
CA ILE A 215 1.93 4.66 16.55
C ILE A 215 0.79 4.57 15.53
N TRP A 216 0.41 5.71 14.93
CA TRP A 216 -0.62 5.72 13.89
C TRP A 216 -0.24 4.85 12.69
N LEU A 217 0.98 5.01 12.17
CA LEU A 217 1.46 4.18 11.06
C LEU A 217 1.55 2.71 11.46
N GLY A 218 2.29 2.40 12.51
CA GLY A 218 2.57 1.01 12.88
C GLY A 218 1.36 0.25 13.37
N VAL A 219 0.62 0.83 14.33
CA VAL A 219 -0.51 0.13 14.95
C VAL A 219 -1.78 0.27 14.11
N VAL A 220 -2.10 1.49 13.67
CA VAL A 220 -3.40 1.72 13.02
C VAL A 220 -3.35 1.35 11.53
N ILE A 221 -2.31 1.79 10.81
CA ILE A 221 -2.20 1.52 9.36
C ILE A 221 -1.65 0.12 9.12
N ASP A 222 -0.45 -0.21 9.63
CA ASP A 222 0.24 -1.45 9.31
C ASP A 222 -0.43 -2.67 9.95
N ALA A 223 -0.80 -2.61 11.22
CA ALA A 223 -1.42 -3.75 11.89
C ALA A 223 -2.95 -3.79 11.73
N VAL A 224 -3.67 -2.74 12.21
CA VAL A 224 -5.14 -2.79 12.29
C VAL A 224 -5.78 -2.74 10.91
N ALA A 225 -5.38 -1.81 10.01
CA ALA A 225 -6.04 -1.70 8.72
C ALA A 225 -5.82 -2.94 7.85
N TYR A 226 -4.60 -3.51 7.82
CA TYR A 226 -4.35 -4.76 7.10
C TYR A 226 -5.12 -5.94 7.69
N LEU A 227 -5.26 -6.02 9.02
CA LEU A 227 -6.07 -7.05 9.66
C LEU A 227 -7.56 -6.90 9.32
N LEU A 228 -8.10 -5.69 9.42
CA LEU A 228 -9.49 -5.41 9.05
C LEU A 228 -9.75 -5.72 7.57
N TRP A 229 -8.81 -5.40 6.68
CA TRP A 229 -8.91 -5.73 5.26
C TRP A 229 -8.98 -7.24 5.04
N ALA A 230 -8.10 -8.00 5.68
CA ALA A 230 -8.10 -9.46 5.61
C ALA A 230 -9.43 -10.06 6.10
N LEU A 231 -9.96 -9.54 7.22
CA LEU A 231 -11.25 -9.97 7.77
C LEU A 231 -12.43 -9.58 6.85
N ALA A 232 -12.38 -8.39 6.23
CA ALA A 232 -13.39 -7.97 5.27
C ALA A 232 -13.48 -8.93 4.07
N LEU A 233 -12.33 -9.29 3.51
CA LEU A 233 -12.26 -10.21 2.37
C LEU A 233 -12.67 -11.63 2.76
N LYS A 234 -12.15 -12.15 3.86
CA LYS A 234 -12.42 -13.54 4.32
C LYS A 234 -13.89 -13.78 4.63
N GLY A 235 -14.57 -12.80 5.21
CA GLY A 235 -15.99 -12.93 5.59
C GLY A 235 -16.97 -12.55 4.48
N SER A 236 -16.52 -12.19 3.28
CA SER A 236 -17.39 -11.73 2.19
C SER A 236 -17.79 -12.86 1.26
N GLU A 237 -19.10 -12.95 0.99
CA GLU A 237 -19.64 -13.81 -0.08
C GLU A 237 -19.27 -13.29 -1.47
N ASN A 238 -19.03 -11.98 -1.60
CA ASN A 238 -18.61 -11.33 -2.84
C ASN A 238 -17.35 -10.49 -2.62
N THR A 239 -16.21 -11.12 -2.78
CA THR A 239 -14.88 -10.52 -2.60
C THR A 239 -14.65 -9.33 -3.54
N ALA A 240 -15.19 -9.39 -4.77
CA ALA A 240 -15.02 -8.31 -5.74
C ALA A 240 -15.68 -6.99 -5.28
N VAL A 241 -16.84 -7.07 -4.62
CA VAL A 241 -17.51 -5.88 -4.08
C VAL A 241 -16.65 -5.21 -3.00
N ILE A 242 -16.08 -6.00 -2.09
CA ILE A 242 -15.19 -5.47 -1.04
C ILE A 242 -13.94 -4.87 -1.67
N ALA A 243 -13.29 -5.57 -2.60
CA ALA A 243 -12.09 -5.09 -3.28
C ALA A 243 -12.35 -3.77 -4.04
N ASN A 244 -13.50 -3.65 -4.70
CA ASN A 244 -13.87 -2.44 -5.43
C ASN A 244 -14.06 -1.21 -4.50
N MET A 245 -14.43 -1.42 -3.24
CA MET A 245 -14.54 -0.31 -2.29
C MET A 245 -13.20 0.39 -2.05
N ALA A 246 -12.06 -0.32 -2.19
CA ALA A 246 -10.74 0.28 -2.01
C ALA A 246 -10.47 1.45 -2.97
N TYR A 247 -11.16 1.52 -4.11
CA TYR A 247 -11.05 2.64 -5.06
C TYR A 247 -11.59 3.97 -4.51
N LEU A 248 -12.29 3.96 -3.38
CA LEU A 248 -12.66 5.19 -2.69
C LEU A 248 -11.45 5.85 -1.97
N THR A 249 -10.42 5.07 -1.65
CA THR A 249 -9.27 5.56 -0.87
C THR A 249 -8.55 6.76 -1.52
N PRO A 250 -8.20 6.77 -2.82
CA PRO A 250 -7.52 7.92 -3.41
C PRO A 250 -8.37 9.20 -3.41
N PHE A 251 -9.70 9.10 -3.58
CA PHE A 251 -10.58 10.26 -3.46
C PHE A 251 -10.57 10.82 -2.04
N LEU A 252 -10.68 9.95 -1.03
CA LEU A 252 -10.62 10.35 0.36
C LEU A 252 -9.24 10.92 0.73
N SER A 253 -8.16 10.33 0.20
CA SER A 253 -6.80 10.81 0.43
C SER A 253 -6.59 12.22 -0.14
N LEU A 254 -7.16 12.55 -1.32
CA LEU A 254 -7.14 13.92 -1.85
C LEU A 254 -7.81 14.91 -0.89
N ILE A 255 -9.00 14.58 -0.39
CA ILE A 255 -9.74 15.42 0.56
C ILE A 255 -8.95 15.60 1.86
N ILE A 256 -8.43 14.50 2.40
CA ILE A 256 -7.65 14.52 3.65
C ILE A 256 -6.38 15.35 3.47
N SER A 257 -5.64 15.18 2.37
CA SER A 257 -4.44 15.97 2.07
C SER A 257 -4.76 17.45 1.93
N ALA A 258 -5.87 17.81 1.28
CA ALA A 258 -6.30 19.19 1.16
C ALA A 258 -6.61 19.83 2.53
N ILE A 259 -7.27 19.09 3.43
CA ILE A 259 -7.65 19.60 4.76
C ILE A 259 -6.43 19.65 5.70
N PHE A 260 -5.65 18.58 5.81
CA PHE A 260 -4.60 18.43 6.82
C PHE A 260 -3.27 19.06 6.40
N LEU A 261 -2.92 19.00 5.11
CA LEU A 261 -1.68 19.56 4.57
C LEU A 261 -1.89 20.92 3.92
N LYS A 262 -3.15 21.37 3.80
CA LYS A 262 -3.52 22.60 3.07
C LYS A 262 -3.05 22.57 1.60
N GLU A 263 -2.90 21.39 1.02
CA GLU A 263 -2.60 21.22 -0.39
C GLU A 263 -3.84 21.62 -1.22
N LYS A 264 -3.62 22.41 -2.26
CA LYS A 264 -4.71 22.73 -3.21
C LYS A 264 -5.03 21.50 -4.04
N ILE A 265 -6.32 21.16 -4.15
CA ILE A 265 -6.75 20.09 -5.07
C ILE A 265 -6.62 20.62 -6.49
N GLU A 266 -5.66 20.10 -7.23
CA GLU A 266 -5.43 20.51 -8.61
C GLU A 266 -6.34 19.74 -9.56
N ALA A 267 -6.90 20.44 -10.56
CA ALA A 267 -7.79 19.83 -11.55
C ALA A 267 -7.13 18.63 -12.26
N ARG A 268 -5.82 18.71 -12.53
CA ARG A 268 -5.06 17.59 -13.12
C ARG A 268 -5.03 16.34 -12.26
N ALA A 269 -4.95 16.48 -10.92
CA ALA A 269 -4.97 15.35 -9.99
C ALA A 269 -6.34 14.66 -10.03
N VAL A 270 -7.41 15.44 -10.08
CA VAL A 270 -8.78 14.90 -10.22
C VAL A 270 -8.96 14.19 -11.57
N ILE A 271 -8.52 14.81 -12.67
CA ILE A 271 -8.62 14.21 -14.01
C ILE A 271 -7.79 12.91 -14.08
N ALA A 272 -6.55 12.93 -13.61
CA ALA A 272 -5.69 11.76 -13.56
C ALA A 272 -6.32 10.62 -12.74
N LEU A 273 -6.91 10.96 -11.60
CA LEU A 273 -7.62 10.02 -10.73
C LEU A 273 -8.82 9.39 -11.45
N ILE A 274 -9.61 10.17 -12.18
CA ILE A 274 -10.74 9.66 -12.98
C ILE A 274 -10.24 8.65 -14.04
N PHE A 275 -9.16 8.95 -14.74
CA PHE A 275 -8.60 8.02 -15.73
C PHE A 275 -8.08 6.73 -15.10
N ILE A 276 -7.31 6.82 -14.00
CA ILE A 276 -6.72 5.66 -13.33
C ILE A 276 -7.82 4.78 -12.71
N VAL A 277 -8.68 5.38 -11.89
CA VAL A 277 -9.77 4.64 -11.23
C VAL A 277 -10.82 4.17 -12.24
N GLY A 278 -11.14 4.99 -13.23
CA GLY A 278 -12.05 4.62 -14.33
C GLY A 278 -11.53 3.41 -15.12
N GLY A 279 -10.24 3.37 -15.44
CA GLY A 279 -9.60 2.21 -16.06
C GLY A 279 -9.72 0.94 -15.22
N ILE A 280 -9.45 1.05 -13.92
CA ILE A 280 -9.57 -0.08 -12.98
C ILE A 280 -11.03 -0.56 -12.87
N LEU A 281 -12.00 0.36 -12.79
CA LEU A 281 -13.42 0.02 -12.75
C LEU A 281 -13.89 -0.65 -14.04
N LEU A 282 -13.48 -0.15 -15.21
CA LEU A 282 -13.75 -0.80 -16.50
C LEU A 282 -13.25 -2.24 -16.52
N GLN A 283 -12.03 -2.48 -16.05
CA GLN A 283 -11.46 -3.81 -15.96
C GLN A 283 -12.28 -4.74 -15.06
N ASN A 284 -12.75 -4.26 -13.91
CA ASN A 284 -13.53 -5.08 -12.99
C ASN A 284 -14.95 -5.37 -13.49
N LEU A 285 -15.59 -4.40 -14.14
CA LEU A 285 -16.98 -4.54 -14.60
C LEU A 285 -17.09 -5.41 -15.86
N PHE A 286 -16.12 -5.30 -16.76
CA PHE A 286 -16.19 -5.93 -18.09
C PHE A 286 -15.14 -7.02 -18.32
N GLY A 287 -14.06 -7.04 -17.52
CA GLY A 287 -13.01 -8.07 -17.66
C GLY A 287 -13.42 -9.47 -17.24
N GLN A 288 -14.39 -9.60 -16.33
CA GLN A 288 -14.91 -10.89 -15.86
C GLN A 288 -15.92 -11.54 -16.83
N LYS A 289 -16.50 -10.79 -17.78
CA LYS A 289 -17.47 -11.31 -18.74
C LYS A 289 -16.83 -11.93 -19.99
N SER A 290 -15.52 -11.82 -20.14
CA SER A 290 -14.76 -12.28 -21.32
C SER A 290 -13.87 -13.50 -21.02
N GLU A 291 -13.99 -14.11 -19.85
CA GLU A 291 -13.46 -15.44 -19.48
C GLU A 291 -14.55 -16.53 -19.59
#